data_92f54687077223b27b0828bd3e454920
#
_entry.id   92f54687077223b27b0828bd3e454920
#
_cell.length_a   1.000
_cell.length_b   1.000
_cell.length_c   1.000
_cell.angle_alpha   90.00
_cell.angle_beta   90.00
_cell.angle_gamma   90.00
#
_symmetry.space_group_name_H-M   'P 1'
#
loop_
_entity.id
_entity.type
_entity.pdbx_description
1 polymer ?
#
loop_
_entity_poly.entity_id
_entity_poly.type
_entity_poly.pdbx_seq_one_letter_code
_entity_poly.pdbx_strand_id
1 'polypeptide(L)'
;EEMKEGMQESEHEHEHSHGKEVSTFEDSEVRDRSLSDWKGDWQSAYPLAKSGALDEAFKEKAEKTGKMTAEEYKAYYLKGYETDIAKINIDGDTISFTDESGKTVKSAYKYLGTYIQNWSTGTKAAMYRFEAEDKNSGAPIYVEINDHMIEPAEPEHFHIRFSNESFDAIKDPESYWPTFYPAAMTAEEVNDELAGHDHHEETEYDEHVWLSLKN
;
A
#
# COMPACT_ATOMS: atom_id res chain seq x y z
N GLU A 1 19.44 59.43 -17.12
CA GLU A 1 18.63 58.29 -17.65
C GLU A 1 19.24 57.00 -17.10
N GLU A 2 18.66 56.54 -15.99
CA GLU A 2 19.01 55.26 -15.36
C GLU A 2 17.93 54.22 -15.72
N MET A 3 18.39 53.17 -16.43
CA MET A 3 17.57 51.98 -16.65
C MET A 3 17.75 51.03 -15.44
N LYS A 4 16.68 50.78 -14.72
CA LYS A 4 16.59 49.73 -13.71
C LYS A 4 16.22 48.43 -14.42
N GLU A 5 17.14 47.49 -14.48
CA GLU A 5 16.86 46.10 -14.77
C GLU A 5 16.21 45.44 -13.53
N GLY A 6 14.98 44.96 -13.70
CA GLY A 6 14.29 44.17 -12.70
C GLY A 6 14.74 42.74 -12.79
N MET A 7 15.37 42.25 -11.75
CA MET A 7 15.58 40.82 -11.54
C MET A 7 14.24 40.17 -11.18
N GLN A 8 13.79 39.29 -12.05
CA GLN A 8 12.65 38.42 -11.79
C GLN A 8 13.20 37.14 -11.17
N GLU A 9 13.06 37.02 -9.87
CA GLU A 9 13.26 35.73 -9.17
C GLU A 9 12.15 34.79 -9.57
N SER A 10 12.51 33.73 -10.29
CA SER A 10 11.61 32.61 -10.51
C SER A 10 11.63 31.73 -9.26
N GLU A 11 10.60 31.85 -8.46
CA GLU A 11 10.32 30.86 -7.41
C GLU A 11 9.94 29.54 -8.11
N HIS A 12 10.87 28.57 -8.07
CA HIS A 12 10.55 27.19 -8.38
C HIS A 12 9.74 26.63 -7.20
N GLU A 13 8.43 26.72 -7.30
CA GLU A 13 7.56 25.90 -6.50
C GLU A 13 7.77 24.43 -6.91
N HIS A 14 8.45 23.68 -6.05
CA HIS A 14 8.42 22.24 -6.11
C HIS A 14 7.01 21.81 -5.68
N GLU A 15 6.10 21.72 -6.64
CA GLU A 15 4.87 20.97 -6.45
C GLU A 15 5.27 19.52 -6.21
N HIS A 16 5.23 19.10 -4.94
CA HIS A 16 5.16 17.68 -4.61
C HIS A 16 3.81 17.19 -5.14
N SER A 17 3.84 16.57 -6.30
CA SER A 17 2.69 15.90 -6.87
C SER A 17 2.34 14.73 -5.95
N HIS A 18 1.44 14.95 -5.01
CA HIS A 18 0.72 13.88 -4.35
C HIS A 18 -0.17 13.25 -5.42
N GLY A 19 0.23 12.07 -5.89
CA GLY A 19 -0.53 11.31 -6.87
C GLY A 19 -1.97 11.15 -6.36
N LYS A 20 -2.93 11.37 -7.24
CA LYS A 20 -4.34 11.18 -6.92
C LYS A 20 -4.62 9.68 -6.81
N GLU A 21 -5.12 9.24 -5.66
CA GLU A 21 -5.67 7.91 -5.52
C GLU A 21 -6.87 7.74 -6.45
N VAL A 22 -6.89 6.66 -7.21
CA VAL A 22 -7.91 6.43 -8.22
C VAL A 22 -8.42 5.00 -8.13
N SER A 23 -9.71 4.85 -7.90
CA SER A 23 -10.41 3.56 -7.89
C SER A 23 -11.14 3.27 -9.20
N THR A 24 -11.41 4.32 -9.98
CA THR A 24 -12.02 4.24 -11.31
C THR A 24 -11.11 4.92 -12.32
N PHE A 25 -10.61 4.13 -13.26
CA PHE A 25 -9.70 4.61 -14.31
C PHE A 25 -9.86 3.72 -15.55
N GLU A 26 -9.46 4.26 -16.70
CA GLU A 26 -9.30 3.44 -17.91
C GLU A 26 -7.96 2.72 -17.86
N ASP A 27 -7.89 1.49 -18.34
CA ASP A 27 -6.65 0.70 -18.33
C ASP A 27 -5.50 1.42 -19.04
N SER A 28 -5.81 2.23 -20.05
CA SER A 28 -4.83 3.05 -20.78
C SER A 28 -4.20 4.20 -19.97
N GLU A 29 -4.79 4.55 -18.83
CA GLU A 29 -4.25 5.59 -17.93
C GLU A 29 -3.15 5.06 -17.02
N VAL A 30 -3.06 3.74 -16.85
CA VAL A 30 -2.06 3.12 -15.99
C VAL A 30 -0.66 3.26 -16.60
N ARG A 31 0.30 3.71 -15.80
CA ARG A 31 1.68 3.92 -16.19
C ARG A 31 2.60 2.96 -15.46
N ASP A 32 3.67 2.55 -16.14
CA ASP A 32 4.75 1.80 -15.52
C ASP A 32 5.41 2.61 -14.40
N ARG A 33 5.89 1.90 -13.37
CA ARG A 33 6.54 2.50 -12.22
C ARG A 33 7.86 1.80 -11.93
N SER A 34 8.77 2.51 -11.29
CA SER A 34 10.00 1.94 -10.78
C SER A 34 9.82 1.50 -9.33
N LEU A 35 10.49 0.41 -8.92
CA LEU A 35 10.53 0.00 -7.52
C LEU A 35 11.01 1.13 -6.59
N SER A 36 11.80 2.06 -7.11
CA SER A 36 12.26 3.25 -6.37
C SER A 36 11.14 4.16 -5.88
N ASP A 37 9.92 4.06 -6.41
CA ASP A 37 8.76 4.79 -5.90
C ASP A 37 8.45 4.39 -4.45
N TRP A 38 8.76 3.14 -4.09
CA TRP A 38 8.57 2.59 -2.74
C TRP A 38 9.86 2.53 -1.92
N LYS A 39 10.87 3.29 -2.30
CA LYS A 39 12.14 3.37 -1.56
C LYS A 39 11.94 3.71 -0.08
N GLY A 40 12.65 3.03 0.79
CA GLY A 40 12.72 3.36 2.22
C GLY A 40 12.49 2.16 3.15
N ASP A 41 12.30 2.50 4.42
CA ASP A 41 12.00 1.54 5.48
C ASP A 41 10.52 1.57 5.82
N TRP A 42 9.93 0.38 5.92
CA TRP A 42 8.50 0.20 6.10
C TRP A 42 8.19 -0.76 7.25
N GLN A 43 7.12 -0.48 7.97
CA GLN A 43 6.62 -1.31 9.06
C GLN A 43 5.26 -1.93 8.70
N SER A 44 5.05 -3.18 9.11
CA SER A 44 3.75 -3.83 8.98
C SER A 44 2.70 -3.18 9.88
N ALA A 45 1.50 -2.99 9.35
CA ALA A 45 0.34 -2.56 10.13
C ALA A 45 -0.21 -3.69 11.03
N TYR A 46 0.12 -4.95 10.76
CA TYR A 46 -0.45 -6.09 11.46
C TYR A 46 -0.16 -6.10 12.98
N PRO A 47 1.10 -5.89 13.43
CA PRO A 47 1.36 -5.81 14.87
C PRO A 47 0.61 -4.67 15.56
N LEU A 48 0.42 -3.53 14.89
CA LEU A 48 -0.32 -2.40 15.43
C LEU A 48 -1.81 -2.73 15.59
N ALA A 49 -2.41 -3.41 14.62
CA ALA A 49 -3.80 -3.86 14.71
C ALA A 49 -3.99 -4.87 15.85
N LYS A 50 -3.05 -5.82 16.02
CA LYS A 50 -3.10 -6.82 17.09
C LYS A 50 -2.94 -6.22 18.48
N SER A 51 -2.09 -5.19 18.63
CA SER A 51 -1.80 -4.58 19.93
C SER A 51 -2.93 -3.68 20.46
N GLY A 52 -3.91 -3.36 19.63
CA GLY A 52 -4.96 -2.39 19.97
C GLY A 52 -4.62 -0.94 19.58
N ALA A 53 -3.44 -0.68 19.02
CA ALA A 53 -3.02 0.67 18.61
C ALA A 53 -3.91 1.31 17.53
N LEU A 54 -4.66 0.49 16.78
CA LEU A 54 -5.57 0.95 15.73
C LEU A 54 -7.05 0.89 16.11
N ASP A 55 -7.37 0.60 17.36
CA ASP A 55 -8.76 0.40 17.81
C ASP A 55 -9.61 1.67 17.66
N GLU A 56 -9.04 2.84 17.90
CA GLU A 56 -9.75 4.12 17.67
C GLU A 56 -10.11 4.33 16.20
N ALA A 57 -9.24 3.95 15.27
CA ALA A 57 -9.54 4.02 13.85
C ALA A 57 -10.71 3.10 13.48
N PHE A 58 -10.77 1.90 14.02
CA PHE A 58 -11.89 0.97 13.78
C PHE A 58 -13.20 1.49 14.35
N LYS A 59 -13.14 2.13 15.53
CA LYS A 59 -14.29 2.78 16.14
C LYS A 59 -14.81 3.94 15.29
N GLU A 60 -13.92 4.79 14.79
CA GLU A 60 -14.29 5.90 13.92
C GLU A 60 -14.89 5.41 12.60
N LYS A 61 -14.33 4.37 11.99
CA LYS A 61 -14.90 3.74 10.79
C LYS A 61 -16.32 3.21 11.04
N ALA A 62 -16.53 2.53 12.16
CA ALA A 62 -17.84 2.03 12.55
C ALA A 62 -18.87 3.17 12.70
N GLU A 63 -18.49 4.27 13.33
CA GLU A 63 -19.35 5.44 13.53
C GLU A 63 -19.66 6.15 12.21
N LYS A 64 -18.68 6.29 11.31
CA LYS A 64 -18.84 6.98 10.03
C LYS A 64 -19.69 6.19 9.04
N THR A 65 -19.46 4.89 8.93
CA THR A 65 -20.10 4.08 7.89
C THR A 65 -21.42 3.47 8.33
N GLY A 66 -21.55 3.13 9.62
CA GLY A 66 -22.70 2.40 10.15
C GLY A 66 -22.85 0.98 9.57
N LYS A 67 -21.86 0.49 8.81
CA LYS A 67 -21.93 -0.80 8.10
C LYS A 67 -21.52 -1.97 8.98
N MET A 68 -20.53 -1.78 9.85
CA MET A 68 -20.01 -2.79 10.77
C MET A 68 -19.72 -2.19 12.13
N THR A 69 -19.64 -3.04 13.15
CA THR A 69 -19.14 -2.63 14.47
C THR A 69 -17.63 -2.44 14.44
N ALA A 70 -17.07 -1.75 15.43
CA ALA A 70 -15.63 -1.61 15.57
C ALA A 70 -14.91 -2.98 15.66
N GLU A 71 -15.51 -3.94 16.36
CA GLU A 71 -14.97 -5.30 16.50
C GLU A 71 -14.96 -6.04 15.16
N GLU A 72 -16.00 -5.87 14.35
CA GLU A 72 -16.09 -6.46 13.01
C GLU A 72 -15.06 -5.83 12.07
N TYR A 73 -14.86 -4.51 12.11
CA TYR A 73 -13.79 -3.84 11.36
C TYR A 73 -12.41 -4.37 11.77
N LYS A 74 -12.15 -4.50 13.07
CA LYS A 74 -10.89 -5.05 13.57
C LYS A 74 -10.64 -6.45 13.05
N ALA A 75 -11.62 -7.34 13.11
CA ALA A 75 -11.50 -8.71 12.60
C ALA A 75 -11.21 -8.74 11.10
N TYR A 76 -11.85 -7.89 10.33
CA TYR A 76 -11.64 -7.75 8.90
C TYR A 76 -10.22 -7.29 8.56
N TYR A 77 -9.73 -6.24 9.23
CA TYR A 77 -8.38 -5.73 9.03
C TYR A 77 -7.31 -6.71 9.52
N LEU A 78 -7.52 -7.39 10.64
CA LEU A 78 -6.61 -8.43 11.11
C LEU A 78 -6.45 -9.56 10.08
N LYS A 79 -7.52 -9.96 9.43
CA LYS A 79 -7.46 -10.95 8.35
C LYS A 79 -6.71 -10.42 7.13
N GLY A 80 -7.00 -9.19 6.70
CA GLY A 80 -6.36 -8.57 5.55
C GLY A 80 -4.87 -8.30 5.75
N TYR A 81 -4.49 -7.85 6.93
CA TYR A 81 -3.11 -7.49 7.28
C TYR A 81 -2.21 -8.68 7.60
N GLU A 82 -2.76 -9.86 7.87
CA GLU A 82 -2.02 -11.00 8.41
C GLU A 82 -0.78 -11.34 7.59
N THR A 83 0.38 -11.24 8.22
CA THR A 83 1.68 -11.58 7.65
C THR A 83 2.70 -11.82 8.76
N ASP A 84 3.69 -12.66 8.52
CA ASP A 84 4.84 -12.84 9.39
C ASP A 84 5.98 -11.83 9.09
N ILE A 85 5.85 -11.06 8.02
CA ILE A 85 6.82 -10.00 7.69
C ILE A 85 6.54 -8.76 8.54
N ALA A 86 7.50 -8.41 9.40
CA ALA A 86 7.40 -7.26 10.28
C ALA A 86 7.90 -5.97 9.62
N LYS A 87 8.92 -6.07 8.78
CA LYS A 87 9.59 -4.93 8.14
C LYS A 87 9.97 -5.21 6.71
N ILE A 88 9.90 -4.17 5.89
CA ILE A 88 10.40 -4.18 4.51
C ILE A 88 11.35 -3.00 4.34
N ASN A 89 12.50 -3.24 3.70
CA ASN A 89 13.37 -2.19 3.18
C ASN A 89 13.44 -2.31 1.66
N ILE A 90 13.28 -1.20 0.98
CA ILE A 90 13.42 -1.12 -0.48
C ILE A 90 14.50 -0.11 -0.80
N ASP A 91 15.56 -0.58 -1.45
CA ASP A 91 16.71 0.22 -1.85
C ASP A 91 17.17 -0.21 -3.25
N GLY A 92 17.06 0.72 -4.21
CA GLY A 92 17.32 0.41 -5.61
C GLY A 92 16.35 -0.63 -6.15
N ASP A 93 16.89 -1.74 -6.63
CA ASP A 93 16.14 -2.90 -7.12
C ASP A 93 15.98 -4.02 -6.08
N THR A 94 16.47 -3.81 -4.86
CA THR A 94 16.48 -4.82 -3.79
C THR A 94 15.36 -4.61 -2.80
N ILE A 95 14.61 -5.67 -2.52
CA ILE A 95 13.66 -5.74 -1.41
C ILE A 95 14.20 -6.66 -0.33
N SER A 96 14.28 -6.17 0.90
CA SER A 96 14.62 -6.95 2.09
C SER A 96 13.38 -7.15 2.94
N PHE A 97 13.11 -8.39 3.32
CA PHE A 97 11.97 -8.76 4.17
C PHE A 97 12.51 -9.26 5.51
N THR A 98 12.08 -8.64 6.59
CA THR A 98 12.43 -9.06 7.95
C THR A 98 11.18 -9.59 8.64
N ASP A 99 11.24 -10.85 9.11
CA ASP A 99 10.12 -11.47 9.80
C ASP A 99 10.04 -11.09 11.29
N GLU A 100 9.02 -11.59 11.97
CA GLU A 100 8.78 -11.34 13.40
C GLU A 100 9.92 -11.86 14.30
N SER A 101 10.70 -12.84 13.83
CA SER A 101 11.87 -13.38 14.57
C SER A 101 13.13 -12.55 14.39
N GLY A 102 13.11 -11.56 13.49
CA GLY A 102 14.26 -10.75 13.12
C GLY A 102 15.10 -11.31 11.97
N LYS A 103 14.66 -12.41 11.37
CA LYS A 103 15.34 -13.00 10.19
C LYS A 103 15.06 -12.16 8.95
N THR A 104 16.11 -11.78 8.24
CA THR A 104 16.03 -11.03 6.99
C THR A 104 16.41 -11.88 5.79
N VAL A 105 15.58 -11.83 4.75
CA VAL A 105 15.86 -12.38 3.42
C VAL A 105 15.73 -11.27 2.40
N LYS A 106 16.52 -11.30 1.34
CA LYS A 106 16.51 -10.25 0.32
C LYS A 106 16.84 -10.79 -1.06
N SER A 107 16.35 -10.10 -2.09
CA SER A 107 16.72 -10.31 -3.48
C SER A 107 16.63 -9.00 -4.25
N ALA A 108 17.36 -8.91 -5.35
CA ALA A 108 17.04 -7.97 -6.40
C ALA A 108 15.78 -8.43 -7.12
N TYR A 109 14.96 -7.48 -7.59
CA TYR A 109 13.69 -7.75 -8.25
C TYR A 109 13.65 -7.12 -9.64
N LYS A 110 13.13 -7.89 -10.58
CA LYS A 110 12.88 -7.44 -11.94
C LYS A 110 11.42 -7.02 -12.07
N TYR A 111 11.18 -5.82 -12.59
CA TYR A 111 9.84 -5.35 -12.92
C TYR A 111 9.27 -6.09 -14.12
N LEU A 112 8.05 -6.61 -13.99
CA LEU A 112 7.36 -7.38 -15.03
C LEU A 112 6.21 -6.61 -15.68
N GLY A 113 5.84 -5.45 -15.15
CA GLY A 113 4.73 -4.66 -15.65
C GLY A 113 3.55 -4.60 -14.69
N THR A 114 2.43 -4.11 -15.21
CA THR A 114 1.20 -3.92 -14.47
C THR A 114 0.21 -5.06 -14.71
N TYR A 115 -0.63 -5.27 -13.71
CA TYR A 115 -1.81 -6.13 -13.83
C TYR A 115 -3.02 -5.37 -13.28
N ILE A 116 -4.10 -5.34 -14.04
CA ILE A 116 -5.33 -4.66 -13.61
C ILE A 116 -6.21 -5.68 -12.89
N GLN A 117 -6.39 -5.47 -11.60
CA GLN A 117 -7.31 -6.24 -10.78
C GLN A 117 -8.69 -5.60 -10.85
N ASN A 118 -9.67 -6.35 -11.34
CA ASN A 118 -11.07 -5.94 -11.30
C ASN A 118 -11.71 -6.49 -10.02
N TRP A 119 -12.28 -5.59 -9.23
CA TRP A 119 -13.01 -5.97 -8.02
C TRP A 119 -14.46 -6.33 -8.32
N SER A 120 -15.06 -7.15 -7.47
CA SER A 120 -16.47 -7.55 -7.58
C SER A 120 -17.44 -6.35 -7.50
N THR A 121 -17.02 -5.26 -6.89
CA THR A 121 -17.79 -4.01 -6.76
C THR A 121 -17.80 -3.15 -8.01
N GLY A 122 -16.96 -3.47 -9.03
CA GLY A 122 -16.82 -2.69 -10.25
C GLY A 122 -15.68 -1.67 -10.24
N THR A 123 -14.98 -1.50 -9.10
CA THR A 123 -13.75 -0.73 -9.03
C THR A 123 -12.56 -1.55 -9.53
N LYS A 124 -11.42 -0.90 -9.73
CA LYS A 124 -10.18 -1.52 -10.22
C LYS A 124 -8.99 -1.11 -9.37
N ALA A 125 -7.94 -1.92 -9.38
CA ALA A 125 -6.65 -1.57 -8.83
C ALA A 125 -5.54 -1.93 -9.81
N ALA A 126 -4.52 -1.07 -9.91
CA ALA A 126 -3.31 -1.37 -10.65
C ALA A 126 -2.33 -2.10 -9.72
N MET A 127 -1.96 -3.31 -10.08
CA MET A 127 -0.96 -4.11 -9.40
C MET A 127 0.36 -4.00 -10.16
N TYR A 128 1.46 -3.73 -9.45
CA TYR A 128 2.79 -3.65 -10.01
C TYR A 128 3.53 -4.93 -9.64
N ARG A 129 3.95 -5.69 -10.64
CA ARG A 129 4.46 -7.05 -10.49
C ARG A 129 5.97 -7.10 -10.66
N PHE A 130 6.60 -7.86 -9.78
CA PHE A 130 8.05 -8.05 -9.73
C PHE A 130 8.38 -9.52 -9.53
N GLU A 131 9.51 -9.95 -10.06
CA GLU A 131 10.04 -11.30 -9.87
C GLU A 131 11.45 -11.23 -9.30
N ALA A 132 11.75 -12.05 -8.29
CA ALA A 132 13.08 -12.14 -7.71
C ALA A 132 14.09 -12.64 -8.75
N GLU A 133 15.23 -11.97 -8.86
CA GLU A 133 16.32 -12.39 -9.73
C GLU A 133 17.03 -13.63 -9.17
N ASP A 134 17.15 -13.74 -7.84
CA ASP A 134 17.66 -14.90 -7.16
C ASP A 134 16.56 -15.72 -6.50
N LYS A 135 16.10 -16.75 -7.20
CA LYS A 135 15.03 -17.64 -6.72
C LYS A 135 15.45 -18.53 -5.53
N ASN A 136 16.72 -18.57 -5.20
CA ASN A 136 17.28 -19.34 -4.08
C ASN A 136 17.61 -18.45 -2.86
N SER A 137 17.28 -17.18 -2.90
CA SER A 137 17.59 -16.23 -1.83
C SER A 137 16.80 -16.47 -0.54
N GLY A 138 15.69 -17.19 -0.62
CA GLY A 138 14.69 -17.31 0.45
C GLY A 138 13.66 -16.16 0.49
N ALA A 139 13.91 -15.08 -0.25
CA ALA A 139 12.92 -14.02 -0.43
C ALA A 139 11.77 -14.48 -1.35
N PRO A 140 10.56 -13.92 -1.22
CA PRO A 140 9.44 -14.23 -2.10
C PRO A 140 9.82 -14.06 -3.57
N ILE A 141 9.44 -15.02 -4.42
CA ILE A 141 9.82 -15.01 -5.83
C ILE A 141 8.92 -14.05 -6.63
N TYR A 142 7.62 -14.16 -6.48
CA TYR A 142 6.64 -13.34 -7.18
C TYR A 142 6.04 -12.33 -6.22
N VAL A 143 6.16 -11.05 -6.51
CA VAL A 143 5.75 -9.94 -5.65
C VAL A 143 4.83 -9.01 -6.42
N GLU A 144 3.76 -8.59 -5.78
CA GLU A 144 2.77 -7.69 -6.32
C GLU A 144 2.52 -6.55 -5.33
N ILE A 145 2.72 -5.29 -5.78
CA ILE A 145 2.55 -4.09 -4.97
C ILE A 145 1.38 -3.27 -5.50
N ASN A 146 0.56 -2.78 -4.58
CA ASN A 146 -0.53 -1.85 -4.83
C ASN A 146 -0.52 -0.73 -3.79
N ASP A 147 -0.70 0.51 -4.22
CA ASP A 147 -0.81 1.68 -3.34
C ASP A 147 -1.93 2.64 -3.76
N HIS A 148 -2.90 2.13 -4.53
CA HIS A 148 -4.01 2.88 -5.12
C HIS A 148 -3.63 3.92 -6.17
N MET A 149 -2.34 4.04 -6.50
CA MET A 149 -1.84 4.93 -7.53
C MET A 149 -1.71 4.19 -8.86
N ILE A 150 -1.87 4.91 -9.96
CA ILE A 150 -1.79 4.36 -11.33
C ILE A 150 -0.62 4.96 -12.13
N GLU A 151 0.17 5.80 -11.52
CA GLU A 151 1.32 6.48 -12.12
C GLU A 151 2.42 6.68 -11.08
N PRO A 152 3.66 7.03 -11.48
CA PRO A 152 4.74 7.30 -10.53
C PRO A 152 4.35 8.31 -9.45
N ALA A 153 4.51 7.91 -8.20
CA ALA A 153 4.15 8.69 -7.02
C ALA A 153 4.93 8.23 -5.79
N GLU A 154 4.99 9.07 -4.77
CA GLU A 154 5.43 8.66 -3.42
C GLU A 154 4.23 8.13 -2.65
N PRO A 155 4.21 6.84 -2.27
CA PRO A 155 3.10 6.28 -1.54
C PRO A 155 3.15 6.64 -0.05
N GLU A 156 1.98 6.85 0.53
CA GLU A 156 1.82 7.02 1.99
C GLU A 156 1.82 5.67 2.71
N HIS A 157 1.33 4.64 2.04
CA HIS A 157 1.38 3.24 2.44
C HIS A 157 1.29 2.36 1.18
N PHE A 158 1.52 1.07 1.33
CA PHE A 158 1.27 0.14 0.24
C PHE A 158 0.81 -1.23 0.77
N HIS A 159 0.17 -1.96 -0.13
CA HIS A 159 -0.20 -3.37 0.06
C HIS A 159 0.74 -4.22 -0.77
N ILE A 160 1.16 -5.35 -0.21
CA ILE A 160 2.06 -6.28 -0.88
C ILE A 160 1.55 -7.71 -0.74
N ARG A 161 1.59 -8.45 -1.84
CA ARG A 161 1.25 -9.87 -1.88
C ARG A 161 2.39 -10.61 -2.57
N PHE A 162 2.61 -11.83 -2.16
CA PHE A 162 3.70 -12.62 -2.74
C PHE A 162 3.42 -14.12 -2.70
N SER A 163 4.07 -14.84 -3.61
CA SER A 163 4.05 -16.28 -3.72
C SER A 163 5.39 -16.79 -4.23
N ASN A 164 5.76 -18.01 -3.83
CA ASN A 164 6.92 -18.69 -4.39
C ASN A 164 6.58 -19.59 -5.60
N GLU A 165 5.30 -19.70 -5.96
CA GLU A 165 4.85 -20.57 -7.03
C GLU A 165 4.51 -19.79 -8.31
N SER A 166 3.63 -18.80 -8.23
CA SER A 166 3.17 -18.00 -9.36
C SER A 166 2.34 -16.81 -8.85
N PHE A 167 2.04 -15.87 -9.74
CA PHE A 167 1.08 -14.81 -9.42
C PHE A 167 -0.34 -15.34 -9.23
N ASP A 168 -0.73 -16.40 -9.94
CA ASP A 168 -2.05 -17.02 -9.78
C ASP A 168 -2.23 -17.71 -8.42
N ALA A 169 -1.12 -18.10 -7.77
CA ALA A 169 -1.13 -18.71 -6.44
C ALA A 169 -1.20 -17.67 -5.30
N ILE A 170 -1.15 -16.38 -5.61
CA ILE A 170 -1.31 -15.33 -4.62
C ILE A 170 -2.74 -15.40 -4.05
N LYS A 171 -2.84 -15.32 -2.72
CA LYS A 171 -4.13 -15.32 -2.03
C LYS A 171 -5.07 -14.24 -2.57
N ASP A 172 -6.36 -14.50 -2.45
CA ASP A 172 -7.41 -13.60 -2.89
C ASP A 172 -7.14 -12.15 -2.44
N PRO A 173 -6.95 -11.23 -3.39
CA PRO A 173 -6.64 -9.85 -3.07
C PRO A 173 -7.79 -9.09 -2.39
N GLU A 174 -9.01 -9.58 -2.45
CA GLU A 174 -10.15 -9.00 -1.73
C GLU A 174 -10.12 -9.27 -0.23
N SER A 175 -9.46 -10.36 0.20
CA SER A 175 -9.43 -10.78 1.60
C SER A 175 -8.04 -10.82 2.23
N TYR A 176 -6.98 -10.60 1.45
CA TYR A 176 -5.60 -10.65 1.91
C TYR A 176 -4.77 -9.55 1.25
N TRP A 177 -4.37 -8.57 2.05
CA TRP A 177 -3.66 -7.38 1.61
C TRP A 177 -2.75 -6.84 2.72
N PRO A 178 -1.66 -7.55 3.07
CA PRO A 178 -0.68 -7.03 4.02
C PRO A 178 -0.28 -5.60 3.69
N THR A 179 -0.29 -4.74 4.69
CA THR A 179 -0.15 -3.30 4.54
C THR A 179 1.03 -2.78 5.32
N PHE A 180 1.79 -1.88 4.70
CA PHE A 180 3.01 -1.30 5.25
C PHE A 180 2.95 0.21 5.22
N TYR A 181 3.34 0.80 6.33
CA TYR A 181 3.47 2.24 6.52
C TYR A 181 4.94 2.62 6.68
N PRO A 182 5.34 3.88 6.41
CA PRO A 182 6.70 4.31 6.68
C PRO A 182 7.12 3.96 8.12
N ALA A 183 8.32 3.40 8.28
CA ALA A 183 8.82 2.97 9.59
C ALA A 183 8.96 4.11 10.61
N ALA A 184 9.12 5.35 10.13
CA ALA A 184 9.21 6.54 10.96
C ALA A 184 7.87 6.99 11.55
N MET A 185 6.74 6.50 11.01
CA MET A 185 5.42 6.82 11.56
C MET A 185 5.23 6.19 12.94
N THR A 186 4.69 6.98 13.86
CA THR A 186 4.27 6.46 15.17
C THR A 186 2.97 5.65 15.02
N ALA A 187 2.67 4.82 16.01
CA ALA A 187 1.40 4.09 16.04
C ALA A 187 0.19 5.03 15.98
N GLU A 188 0.27 6.18 16.64
CA GLU A 188 -0.76 7.22 16.62
C GLU A 188 -0.96 7.80 15.21
N GLU A 189 0.14 8.09 14.51
CA GLU A 189 0.09 8.59 13.12
C GLU A 189 -0.50 7.56 12.17
N VAL A 190 -0.16 6.28 12.31
CA VAL A 190 -0.76 5.19 11.52
C VAL A 190 -2.26 5.07 11.81
N ASN A 191 -2.64 5.17 13.08
CA ASN A 191 -4.05 5.15 13.48
C ASN A 191 -4.83 6.31 12.84
N ASP A 192 -4.27 7.51 12.84
CA ASP A 192 -4.89 8.70 12.26
C ASP A 192 -5.04 8.58 10.73
N GLU A 193 -4.03 8.05 10.05
CA GLU A 193 -4.10 7.75 8.62
C GLU A 193 -5.23 6.74 8.32
N LEU A 194 -5.27 5.65 9.05
CA LEU A 194 -6.29 4.62 8.87
C LEU A 194 -7.70 5.15 9.18
N ALA A 195 -7.84 6.04 10.13
CA ALA A 195 -9.11 6.67 10.48
C ALA A 195 -9.64 7.63 9.40
N GLY A 196 -8.81 7.98 8.40
CA GLY A 196 -9.22 8.83 7.28
C GLY A 196 -9.23 10.32 7.60
N HIS A 197 -8.34 10.80 8.45
CA HIS A 197 -8.17 12.23 8.69
C HIS A 197 -7.64 12.98 7.44
N ASP A 198 -7.09 12.25 6.46
CA ASP A 198 -6.80 12.71 5.11
C ASP A 198 -7.75 12.06 4.10
N HIS A 199 -8.63 12.79 3.63
CA HIS A 199 -9.89 12.74 2.91
C HIS A 199 -10.14 11.73 1.78
N HIS A 200 -9.37 10.67 1.47
CA HIS A 200 -9.54 9.96 0.19
C HIS A 200 -9.58 8.43 0.19
N GLU A 201 -9.40 7.73 1.31
CA GLU A 201 -9.31 6.26 1.33
C GLU A 201 -10.63 5.50 1.56
N GLU A 202 -11.75 6.20 1.73
CA GLU A 202 -12.96 5.59 2.32
C GLU A 202 -13.77 4.66 1.40
N THR A 203 -13.44 4.54 0.11
CA THR A 203 -14.39 3.91 -0.81
C THR A 203 -14.05 2.49 -1.26
N GLU A 204 -12.80 2.08 -1.30
CA GLU A 204 -12.46 0.81 -1.93
C GLU A 204 -12.61 -0.42 -1.04
N TYR A 205 -12.20 -0.35 0.23
CA TYR A 205 -12.26 -1.51 1.12
C TYR A 205 -13.59 -1.68 1.82
N ASP A 206 -14.30 -0.60 2.12
CA ASP A 206 -15.60 -0.67 2.81
C ASP A 206 -16.70 -1.28 1.94
N GLU A 207 -16.64 -1.13 0.62
CA GLU A 207 -17.59 -1.76 -0.29
C GLU A 207 -17.38 -3.27 -0.43
N HIS A 208 -16.15 -3.77 -0.32
CA HIS A 208 -15.81 -5.20 -0.38
C HIS A 208 -16.31 -5.97 0.83
N VAL A 209 -16.34 -5.36 2.00
CA VAL A 209 -16.82 -5.96 3.24
C VAL A 209 -18.27 -6.38 3.15
N TRP A 210 -19.11 -5.60 2.49
CA TRP A 210 -20.55 -5.89 2.36
C TRP A 210 -20.85 -7.18 1.61
N LEU A 211 -20.03 -7.54 0.65
CA LEU A 211 -20.25 -8.73 -0.18
C LEU A 211 -19.78 -10.01 0.51
N SER A 212 -18.79 -9.94 1.38
CA SER A 212 -18.27 -11.10 2.10
C SER A 212 -19.13 -11.51 3.30
N LEU A 213 -19.97 -10.63 3.81
CA LEU A 213 -20.85 -10.91 4.96
C LEU A 213 -22.22 -11.48 4.55
N LYS A 214 -22.51 -11.52 3.24
CA LYS A 214 -23.81 -12.04 2.72
C LYS A 214 -23.78 -13.51 2.28
N ASN A 215 -22.66 -14.21 2.44
CA ASN A 215 -22.54 -15.64 2.12
C ASN A 215 -22.46 -16.49 3.37
#